data_11d07ee17bd95d7d15a537766843aa53
#
_entry.id   11d07ee17bd95d7d15a537766843aa53
#
_cell.length_a   1.000
_cell.length_b   1.000
_cell.length_c   1.000
_cell.angle_alpha   90.00
_cell.angle_beta   90.00
_cell.angle_gamma   90.00
#
_symmetry.space_group_name_H-M   'P 1'
#
loop_
_entity.id
_entity.type
_entity.pdbx_description
1 polymer ?
#
loop_
_entity_poly.entity_id
_entity_poly.type
_entity_poly.pdbx_seq_one_letter_code
_entity_poly.pdbx_strand_id
1 'polypeptide(L)'
;MAKTYVFGHKSPDSDTITSSIVMANLEKELGNSEAQAFRLGNVNKETEFILNYLNMEAPELLESIEDGADVILVDHNSPAESIDNLENVNILKVVDHHKLALETSYPLFLRFEPVGCTETILCKLYEENGVEITKEIATLMLSAIISDTLLLKSPTTTDDDVVAVEKLAKIAEVDAAHFSPKQGPDSLSLLHTSSSVKELR
;
A
#
# COMPACT_ATOMS: atom_id res chain seq x y z
N MET A 1 9.94 -13.38 18.29
CA MET A 1 9.95 -13.82 16.88
C MET A 1 11.04 -13.03 16.17
N ALA A 2 11.58 -13.49 15.05
CA ALA A 2 12.52 -12.72 14.26
C ALA A 2 11.77 -11.55 13.57
N LYS A 3 12.49 -10.47 13.23
CA LYS A 3 11.93 -9.34 12.48
C LYS A 3 11.49 -9.82 11.09
N THR A 4 10.31 -9.39 10.64
CA THR A 4 9.82 -9.60 9.28
C THR A 4 9.85 -8.26 8.54
N TYR A 5 10.63 -8.19 7.48
CA TYR A 5 10.79 -6.98 6.68
C TYR A 5 9.73 -6.93 5.57
N VAL A 6 8.94 -5.87 5.52
CA VAL A 6 7.90 -5.65 4.50
C VAL A 6 8.30 -4.49 3.62
N PHE A 7 8.47 -4.69 2.32
CA PHE A 7 8.93 -3.63 1.42
C PHE A 7 8.45 -3.85 -0.03
N GLY A 8 8.37 -2.75 -0.77
CA GLY A 8 8.10 -2.72 -2.19
C GLY A 8 9.36 -2.44 -3.02
N HIS A 9 9.22 -1.96 -4.26
CA HIS A 9 10.33 -1.84 -5.22
C HIS A 9 11.29 -0.66 -4.96
N LYS A 10 12.48 -0.69 -5.61
CA LYS A 10 13.61 0.25 -5.44
C LYS A 10 13.30 1.70 -5.80
N SER A 11 12.38 1.95 -6.73
CA SER A 11 11.99 3.31 -7.14
C SER A 11 10.58 3.60 -6.64
N PRO A 12 10.40 3.77 -5.30
CA PRO A 12 9.11 3.68 -4.68
C PRO A 12 8.17 4.81 -5.13
N ASP A 13 6.98 4.41 -5.54
CA ASP A 13 5.83 5.29 -5.72
C ASP A 13 4.90 5.26 -4.51
N SER A 14 3.69 5.78 -4.65
CA SER A 14 2.74 5.81 -3.54
C SER A 14 2.24 4.42 -3.18
N ASP A 15 1.95 3.53 -4.17
CA ASP A 15 1.50 2.18 -3.92
C ASP A 15 2.56 1.37 -3.15
N THR A 16 3.80 1.38 -3.62
CA THR A 16 4.93 0.71 -2.97
C THR A 16 5.07 1.07 -1.49
N ILE A 17 5.01 2.36 -1.15
CA ILE A 17 5.19 2.82 0.24
C ILE A 17 3.98 2.51 1.10
N THR A 18 2.77 2.82 0.60
CA THR A 18 1.56 2.57 1.40
C THR A 18 1.32 1.09 1.58
N SER A 19 1.51 0.26 0.55
CA SER A 19 1.37 -1.19 0.63
C SER A 19 2.34 -1.82 1.64
N SER A 20 3.56 -1.29 1.77
CA SER A 20 4.49 -1.78 2.80
C SER A 20 3.97 -1.48 4.21
N ILE A 21 3.40 -0.31 4.46
CA ILE A 21 2.80 0.09 5.75
C ILE A 21 1.56 -0.73 6.04
N VAL A 22 0.66 -0.82 5.07
CA VAL A 22 -0.63 -1.52 5.18
C VAL A 22 -0.43 -3.02 5.40
N MET A 23 0.48 -3.65 4.65
CA MET A 23 0.79 -5.06 4.81
C MET A 23 1.46 -5.36 6.16
N ALA A 24 2.39 -4.51 6.61
CA ALA A 24 3.01 -4.67 7.93
C ALA A 24 1.98 -4.51 9.06
N ASN A 25 0.99 -3.62 8.91
CA ASN A 25 -0.13 -3.50 9.84
C ASN A 25 -1.00 -4.77 9.82
N LEU A 26 -1.38 -5.28 8.65
CA LEU A 26 -2.15 -6.52 8.52
C LEU A 26 -1.44 -7.69 9.22
N GLU A 27 -0.15 -7.85 9.00
CA GLU A 27 0.64 -8.91 9.64
C GLU A 27 0.64 -8.81 11.17
N LYS A 28 0.73 -7.60 11.71
CA LYS A 28 0.65 -7.38 13.16
C LYS A 28 -0.71 -7.78 13.72
N GLU A 29 -1.80 -7.40 13.06
CA GLU A 29 -3.16 -7.78 13.45
C GLU A 29 -3.37 -9.30 13.37
N LEU A 30 -2.67 -9.99 12.47
CA LEU A 30 -2.67 -11.44 12.33
C LEU A 30 -1.70 -12.17 13.31
N GLY A 31 -1.03 -11.42 14.18
CA GLY A 31 -0.18 -11.96 15.25
C GLY A 31 1.32 -11.95 14.96
N ASN A 32 1.78 -11.46 13.81
CA ASN A 32 3.20 -11.24 13.53
C ASN A 32 3.62 -9.84 14.03
N SER A 33 3.83 -9.71 15.34
CA SER A 33 4.18 -8.44 16.00
C SER A 33 5.48 -7.81 15.50
N GLU A 34 6.36 -8.62 14.89
CA GLU A 34 7.67 -8.19 14.42
C GLU A 34 7.69 -7.75 12.94
N ALA A 35 6.53 -7.72 12.28
CA ALA A 35 6.41 -7.18 10.92
C ALA A 35 6.63 -5.67 10.93
N GLN A 36 7.54 -5.18 10.09
CA GLN A 36 7.88 -3.76 9.98
C GLN A 36 8.01 -3.35 8.52
N ALA A 37 7.41 -2.19 8.19
CA ALA A 37 7.52 -1.60 6.87
C ALA A 37 8.89 -0.96 6.65
N PHE A 38 9.44 -1.15 5.45
CA PHE A 38 10.68 -0.53 4.96
C PHE A 38 10.48 0.03 3.56
N ARG A 39 11.39 0.88 3.13
CA ARG A 39 11.49 1.38 1.75
C ARG A 39 12.87 1.11 1.18
N LEU A 40 12.96 0.91 -0.13
CA LEU A 40 14.22 0.68 -0.83
C LEU A 40 14.74 1.96 -1.53
N GLY A 41 14.02 3.07 -1.42
CA GLY A 41 14.40 4.34 -2.05
C GLY A 41 13.77 5.55 -1.37
N ASN A 42 13.96 6.73 -1.95
CA ASN A 42 13.38 7.96 -1.43
C ASN A 42 11.90 8.05 -1.81
N VAL A 43 11.08 8.50 -0.86
CA VAL A 43 9.67 8.79 -1.13
C VAL A 43 9.54 9.98 -2.10
N ASN A 44 8.53 9.94 -2.96
CA ASN A 44 8.20 11.04 -3.85
C ASN A 44 7.30 12.08 -3.12
N LYS A 45 7.06 13.23 -3.74
CA LYS A 45 6.29 14.33 -3.14
C LYS A 45 4.83 13.98 -2.87
N GLU A 46 4.24 13.11 -3.69
CA GLU A 46 2.87 12.63 -3.52
C GLU A 46 2.77 11.78 -2.25
N THR A 47 3.69 10.85 -2.07
CA THR A 47 3.78 10.00 -0.89
C THR A 47 4.09 10.83 0.38
N GLU A 48 5.05 11.77 0.30
CA GLU A 48 5.35 12.70 1.40
C GLU A 48 4.11 13.45 1.86
N PHE A 49 3.31 13.92 0.89
CA PHE A 49 2.10 14.65 1.17
C PHE A 49 1.07 13.81 1.95
N ILE A 50 0.81 12.56 1.54
CA ILE A 50 -0.11 11.67 2.22
C ILE A 50 0.38 11.30 3.62
N LEU A 51 1.67 10.97 3.76
CA LEU A 51 2.26 10.67 5.07
C LEU A 51 2.16 11.86 6.02
N ASN A 52 2.48 13.08 5.56
CA ASN A 52 2.35 14.31 6.34
C ASN A 52 0.89 14.59 6.72
N TYR A 53 -0.07 14.37 5.82
CA TYR A 53 -1.50 14.51 6.11
C TYR A 53 -1.95 13.60 7.26
N LEU A 54 -1.39 12.41 7.33
CA LEU A 54 -1.68 11.43 8.39
C LEU A 54 -0.78 11.58 9.62
N ASN A 55 0.14 12.55 9.65
CA ASN A 55 1.19 12.69 10.67
C ASN A 55 2.01 11.40 10.86
N MET A 56 2.27 10.70 9.77
CA MET A 56 3.07 9.48 9.73
C MET A 56 4.47 9.76 9.20
N GLU A 57 5.47 9.11 9.77
CA GLU A 57 6.82 9.10 9.21
C GLU A 57 6.92 8.08 8.07
N ALA A 58 7.78 8.38 7.09
CA ALA A 58 8.09 7.41 6.05
C ALA A 58 8.76 6.16 6.65
N PRO A 59 8.51 4.96 6.10
CA PRO A 59 9.23 3.76 6.51
C PRO A 59 10.75 3.96 6.49
N GLU A 60 11.46 3.28 7.39
CA GLU A 60 12.92 3.30 7.44
C GLU A 60 13.53 2.84 6.12
N LEU A 61 14.62 3.49 5.69
CA LEU A 61 15.37 3.05 4.51
C LEU A 61 16.09 1.74 4.83
N LEU A 62 15.81 0.70 4.04
CA LEU A 62 16.50 -0.57 4.14
C LEU A 62 17.79 -0.50 3.30
N GLU A 63 18.91 -0.24 3.94
CA GLU A 63 20.23 -0.16 3.29
C GLU A 63 20.83 -1.55 3.06
N SER A 64 20.56 -2.48 3.96
CA SER A 64 21.05 -3.86 3.88
C SER A 64 20.18 -4.78 4.73
N ILE A 65 20.19 -6.05 4.40
CA ILE A 65 19.48 -7.11 5.13
C ILE A 65 20.38 -8.35 5.20
N GLU A 66 20.36 -9.03 6.34
CA GLU A 66 21.10 -10.27 6.54
C GLU A 66 20.53 -11.44 5.73
N ASP A 67 21.40 -12.36 5.31
CA ASP A 67 20.99 -13.61 4.68
C ASP A 67 20.11 -14.44 5.65
N GLY A 68 19.05 -15.02 5.11
CA GLY A 68 18.07 -15.78 5.90
C GLY A 68 17.03 -14.94 6.63
N ALA A 69 17.02 -13.62 6.47
CA ALA A 69 15.97 -12.77 7.04
C ALA A 69 14.60 -13.07 6.41
N ASP A 70 13.55 -12.99 7.23
CA ASP A 70 12.17 -13.15 6.77
C ASP A 70 11.66 -11.89 6.09
N VAL A 71 11.17 -11.99 4.84
CA VAL A 71 10.69 -10.85 4.07
C VAL A 71 9.29 -11.09 3.49
N ILE A 72 8.54 -10.00 3.32
CA ILE A 72 7.28 -9.95 2.58
C ILE A 72 7.45 -8.89 1.49
N LEU A 73 7.20 -9.28 0.25
CA LEU A 73 7.25 -8.38 -0.90
C LEU A 73 5.85 -7.86 -1.21
N VAL A 74 5.74 -6.56 -1.46
CA VAL A 74 4.51 -5.91 -1.93
C VAL A 74 4.82 -5.10 -3.17
N ASP A 75 3.84 -5.02 -4.08
CA ASP A 75 3.91 -4.17 -5.27
C ASP A 75 5.10 -4.43 -6.19
N HIS A 76 5.74 -5.56 -6.03
CA HIS A 76 6.77 -6.09 -6.93
C HIS A 76 7.10 -7.54 -6.59
N ASN A 77 7.71 -8.20 -7.55
CA ASN A 77 8.24 -9.55 -7.38
C ASN A 77 9.51 -9.79 -8.23
N SER A 78 9.96 -8.78 -8.96
CA SER A 78 11.16 -8.85 -9.81
C SER A 78 12.43 -8.68 -8.98
N PRO A 79 13.42 -9.61 -9.04
CA PRO A 79 14.70 -9.43 -8.36
C PRO A 79 15.44 -8.15 -8.77
N ALA A 80 15.27 -7.68 -10.01
CA ALA A 80 15.88 -6.44 -10.49
C ALA A 80 15.36 -5.18 -9.77
N GLU A 81 14.12 -5.23 -9.29
CA GLU A 81 13.45 -4.13 -8.58
C GLU A 81 13.55 -4.26 -7.05
N SER A 82 14.21 -5.29 -6.55
CA SER A 82 14.28 -5.65 -5.12
C SER A 82 15.67 -5.42 -4.53
N ILE A 83 15.87 -5.88 -3.30
CA ILE A 83 17.19 -5.91 -2.63
C ILE A 83 18.19 -6.76 -3.41
N ASP A 84 19.49 -6.45 -3.27
CA ASP A 84 20.52 -7.10 -4.09
C ASP A 84 20.73 -8.58 -3.74
N ASN A 85 20.45 -9.00 -2.50
CA ASN A 85 20.59 -10.37 -2.03
C ASN A 85 19.25 -11.11 -1.88
N LEU A 86 18.27 -10.83 -2.75
CA LEU A 86 16.92 -11.42 -2.66
C LEU A 86 16.92 -12.94 -2.66
N GLU A 87 17.88 -13.57 -3.35
CA GLU A 87 18.02 -15.03 -3.38
C GLU A 87 18.47 -15.65 -2.05
N ASN A 88 19.02 -14.85 -1.14
CA ASN A 88 19.55 -15.29 0.16
C ASN A 88 18.59 -15.06 1.32
N VAL A 89 17.47 -14.41 1.11
CA VAL A 89 16.45 -14.15 2.15
C VAL A 89 15.30 -15.16 2.06
N ASN A 90 14.49 -15.19 3.09
CA ASN A 90 13.35 -16.07 3.22
C ASN A 90 12.06 -15.33 2.85
N ILE A 91 11.63 -15.44 1.59
CA ILE A 91 10.40 -14.77 1.15
C ILE A 91 9.20 -15.55 1.69
N LEU A 92 8.45 -14.96 2.61
CA LEU A 92 7.26 -15.57 3.22
C LEU A 92 6.01 -15.37 2.36
N LYS A 93 5.84 -14.15 1.84
CA LYS A 93 4.65 -13.75 1.09
C LYS A 93 5.01 -12.78 -0.02
N VAL A 94 4.21 -12.80 -1.10
CA VAL A 94 4.21 -11.76 -2.14
C VAL A 94 2.78 -11.36 -2.44
N VAL A 95 2.49 -10.06 -2.39
CA VAL A 95 1.21 -9.46 -2.78
C VAL A 95 1.48 -8.42 -3.86
N ASP A 96 0.99 -8.66 -5.06
CA ASP A 96 1.40 -7.88 -6.22
C ASP A 96 0.35 -7.91 -7.35
N HIS A 97 0.30 -6.87 -8.17
CA HIS A 97 -0.56 -6.76 -9.35
C HIS A 97 0.23 -6.74 -10.67
N HIS A 98 1.54 -6.84 -10.61
CA HIS A 98 2.42 -6.86 -11.77
C HIS A 98 2.58 -8.27 -12.36
N LYS A 99 3.25 -8.35 -13.51
CA LYS A 99 3.64 -9.65 -14.11
C LYS A 99 4.54 -10.44 -13.18
N LEU A 100 4.33 -11.76 -13.09
CA LEU A 100 5.19 -12.63 -12.29
C LEU A 100 6.60 -12.75 -12.94
N ALA A 101 7.63 -12.47 -12.13
CA ALA A 101 9.04 -12.54 -12.53
C ALA A 101 9.93 -13.19 -11.45
N LEU A 102 9.32 -13.72 -10.38
CA LEU A 102 10.00 -14.39 -9.27
C LEU A 102 10.19 -15.88 -9.56
N GLU A 103 11.36 -16.40 -9.24
CA GLU A 103 11.64 -17.83 -9.16
C GLU A 103 12.03 -18.19 -7.72
N THR A 104 11.44 -19.25 -7.17
CA THR A 104 11.72 -19.73 -5.82
C THR A 104 11.90 -21.23 -5.81
N SER A 105 12.69 -21.74 -4.86
CA SER A 105 12.91 -23.17 -4.65
C SER A 105 12.00 -23.80 -3.59
N TYR A 106 11.12 -23.01 -2.98
CA TYR A 106 10.24 -23.43 -1.89
C TYR A 106 8.84 -22.78 -2.03
N PRO A 107 7.79 -23.42 -1.46
CA PRO A 107 6.44 -22.86 -1.48
C PRO A 107 6.36 -21.63 -0.58
N LEU A 108 5.62 -20.61 -1.05
CA LEU A 108 5.33 -19.38 -0.30
C LEU A 108 3.90 -18.92 -0.57
N PHE A 109 3.40 -17.96 0.19
CA PHE A 109 2.12 -17.35 -0.08
C PHE A 109 2.23 -16.36 -1.25
N LEU A 110 1.43 -16.57 -2.30
CA LEU A 110 1.35 -15.66 -3.45
C LEU A 110 -0.08 -15.16 -3.61
N ARG A 111 -0.25 -13.84 -3.69
CA ARG A 111 -1.51 -13.21 -4.07
C ARG A 111 -1.26 -12.25 -5.21
N PHE A 112 -1.68 -12.67 -6.40
CA PHE A 112 -1.54 -11.90 -7.63
C PHE A 112 -2.92 -11.71 -8.26
N GLU A 113 -3.27 -10.46 -8.56
CA GLU A 113 -4.53 -10.12 -9.22
C GLU A 113 -4.29 -9.04 -10.29
N PRO A 114 -4.96 -9.14 -11.45
CA PRO A 114 -4.82 -8.15 -12.52
C PRO A 114 -5.71 -6.92 -12.25
N VAL A 115 -5.42 -6.21 -11.17
CA VAL A 115 -6.09 -4.97 -10.72
C VAL A 115 -5.22 -3.74 -10.96
N GLY A 116 -5.74 -2.56 -10.71
CA GLY A 116 -5.05 -1.31 -10.97
C GLY A 116 -3.99 -0.93 -9.93
N CYS A 117 -4.00 -1.56 -8.72
CA CYS A 117 -3.14 -1.18 -7.60
C CYS A 117 -3.05 -2.34 -6.58
N THR A 118 -1.90 -2.54 -5.94
CA THR A 118 -1.71 -3.55 -4.89
C THR A 118 -2.63 -3.33 -3.70
N GLU A 119 -2.95 -2.08 -3.36
CA GLU A 119 -3.86 -1.77 -2.25
C GLU A 119 -5.28 -2.29 -2.46
N THR A 120 -5.73 -2.48 -3.69
CA THR A 120 -7.01 -3.16 -3.99
C THR A 120 -6.98 -4.61 -3.51
N ILE A 121 -5.85 -5.30 -3.69
CA ILE A 121 -5.64 -6.67 -3.18
C ILE A 121 -5.57 -6.67 -1.65
N LEU A 122 -4.84 -5.73 -1.06
CA LEU A 122 -4.71 -5.61 0.39
C LEU A 122 -6.06 -5.30 1.06
N CYS A 123 -6.90 -4.46 0.46
CA CYS A 123 -8.26 -4.21 0.93
C CYS A 123 -9.08 -5.52 1.04
N LYS A 124 -8.98 -6.40 0.03
CA LYS A 124 -9.60 -7.74 0.08
C LYS A 124 -9.01 -8.63 1.17
N LEU A 125 -7.68 -8.61 1.33
CA LEU A 125 -7.01 -9.41 2.37
C LEU A 125 -7.43 -9.00 3.79
N TYR A 126 -7.65 -7.70 4.06
CA TYR A 126 -8.22 -7.25 5.33
C TYR A 126 -9.61 -7.84 5.57
N GLU A 127 -10.50 -7.78 4.55
CA GLU A 127 -11.85 -8.34 4.64
C GLU A 127 -11.83 -9.86 4.85
N GLU A 128 -11.04 -10.59 4.06
CA GLU A 128 -10.93 -12.05 4.10
C GLU A 128 -10.45 -12.54 5.48
N ASN A 129 -9.63 -11.75 6.15
CA ASN A 129 -9.11 -12.07 7.48
C ASN A 129 -9.92 -11.45 8.63
N GLY A 130 -10.97 -10.68 8.33
CA GLY A 130 -11.81 -10.04 9.34
C GLY A 130 -11.08 -8.96 10.15
N VAL A 131 -10.03 -8.34 9.57
CA VAL A 131 -9.27 -7.24 10.18
C VAL A 131 -9.95 -5.92 9.87
N GLU A 132 -10.12 -5.08 10.88
CA GLU A 132 -10.72 -3.75 10.72
C GLU A 132 -9.77 -2.83 9.93
N ILE A 133 -10.34 -2.14 8.93
CA ILE A 133 -9.63 -1.09 8.19
C ILE A 133 -9.87 0.23 8.94
N THR A 134 -8.85 0.75 9.62
CA THR A 134 -8.94 2.05 10.30
C THR A 134 -9.01 3.20 9.28
N LYS A 135 -9.36 4.40 9.75
CA LYS A 135 -9.40 5.60 8.90
C LYS A 135 -8.05 5.91 8.25
N GLU A 136 -6.97 5.75 9.00
CA GLU A 136 -5.60 5.97 8.53
C GLU A 136 -5.23 4.94 7.43
N ILE A 137 -5.49 3.66 7.67
CA ILE A 137 -5.23 2.59 6.70
C ILE A 137 -6.08 2.79 5.44
N ALA A 138 -7.37 3.12 5.60
CA ALA A 138 -8.23 3.43 4.46
C ALA A 138 -7.73 4.62 3.64
N THR A 139 -7.18 5.65 4.29
CA THR A 139 -6.62 6.82 3.59
C THR A 139 -5.37 6.47 2.80
N LEU A 140 -4.47 5.64 3.37
CA LEU A 140 -3.29 5.12 2.67
C LEU A 140 -3.70 4.34 1.42
N MET A 141 -4.55 3.31 1.59
CA MET A 141 -5.04 2.48 0.49
C MET A 141 -5.71 3.33 -0.61
N LEU A 142 -6.63 4.21 -0.22
CA LEU A 142 -7.35 5.07 -1.16
C LEU A 142 -6.41 5.96 -1.97
N SER A 143 -5.38 6.53 -1.32
CA SER A 143 -4.43 7.42 -1.99
C SER A 143 -3.65 6.71 -3.09
N ALA A 144 -3.20 5.48 -2.83
CA ALA A 144 -2.48 4.68 -3.82
C ALA A 144 -3.38 4.26 -4.98
N ILE A 145 -4.57 3.71 -4.70
CA ILE A 145 -5.50 3.29 -5.76
C ILE A 145 -5.83 4.47 -6.69
N ILE A 146 -6.09 5.66 -6.13
CA ILE A 146 -6.39 6.86 -6.92
C ILE A 146 -5.17 7.31 -7.75
N SER A 147 -3.96 7.19 -7.19
CA SER A 147 -2.72 7.52 -7.89
C SER A 147 -2.50 6.60 -9.10
N ASP A 148 -2.51 5.31 -8.90
CA ASP A 148 -2.19 4.30 -9.92
C ASP A 148 -3.25 4.18 -10.99
N THR A 149 -4.51 4.33 -10.60
CA THR A 149 -5.63 4.30 -11.54
C THR A 149 -5.91 5.63 -12.21
N LEU A 150 -5.14 6.69 -11.95
CA LEU A 150 -5.36 8.05 -12.47
C LEU A 150 -6.80 8.54 -12.23
N LEU A 151 -7.26 8.45 -10.98
CA LEU A 151 -8.65 8.74 -10.61
C LEU A 151 -9.65 7.82 -11.35
N LEU A 152 -9.37 6.52 -11.37
CA LEU A 152 -10.16 5.49 -12.06
C LEU A 152 -10.29 5.70 -13.59
N LYS A 153 -9.34 6.42 -14.19
CA LYS A 153 -9.31 6.69 -15.65
C LYS A 153 -8.24 5.90 -16.39
N SER A 154 -7.38 5.19 -15.67
CA SER A 154 -6.36 4.33 -16.29
C SER A 154 -7.02 3.15 -17.02
N PRO A 155 -6.49 2.70 -18.16
CA PRO A 155 -6.94 1.48 -18.81
C PRO A 155 -6.69 0.21 -17.97
N THR A 156 -5.87 0.29 -16.92
CA THR A 156 -5.62 -0.78 -15.94
C THR A 156 -6.67 -0.84 -14.82
N THR A 157 -7.54 0.18 -14.72
CA THR A 157 -8.61 0.21 -13.71
C THR A 157 -9.59 -0.92 -13.91
N THR A 158 -9.93 -1.61 -12.83
CA THR A 158 -10.90 -2.70 -12.80
C THR A 158 -12.12 -2.34 -11.94
N ASP A 159 -13.19 -3.15 -12.04
CA ASP A 159 -14.37 -2.99 -11.18
C ASP A 159 -14.00 -3.17 -9.69
N ASP A 160 -13.02 -4.00 -9.39
CA ASP A 160 -12.52 -4.20 -8.02
C ASP A 160 -11.88 -2.94 -7.45
N ASP A 161 -11.15 -2.18 -8.25
CA ASP A 161 -10.59 -0.88 -7.84
C ASP A 161 -11.69 0.13 -7.54
N VAL A 162 -12.74 0.16 -8.36
CA VAL A 162 -13.90 1.04 -8.13
C VAL A 162 -14.59 0.69 -6.81
N VAL A 163 -14.84 -0.60 -6.56
CA VAL A 163 -15.48 -1.07 -5.31
C VAL A 163 -14.61 -0.74 -4.10
N ALA A 164 -13.29 -0.96 -4.21
CA ALA A 164 -12.35 -0.62 -3.13
C ALA A 164 -12.37 0.90 -2.84
N VAL A 165 -12.30 1.75 -3.86
CA VAL A 165 -12.36 3.22 -3.70
C VAL A 165 -13.64 3.66 -3.03
N GLU A 166 -14.81 3.17 -3.44
CA GLU A 166 -16.10 3.53 -2.85
C GLU A 166 -16.19 3.14 -1.36
N LYS A 167 -15.64 1.98 -1.01
CA LYS A 167 -15.58 1.51 0.37
C LYS A 167 -14.62 2.34 1.21
N LEU A 168 -13.37 2.48 0.74
CA LEU A 168 -12.30 3.14 1.46
C LEU A 168 -12.59 4.64 1.66
N ALA A 169 -13.21 5.31 0.69
CA ALA A 169 -13.63 6.70 0.81
C ALA A 169 -14.63 6.92 1.96
N LYS A 170 -15.56 5.97 2.17
CA LYS A 170 -16.51 6.02 3.29
C LYS A 170 -15.82 5.86 4.64
N ILE A 171 -14.85 4.94 4.73
CA ILE A 171 -14.08 4.69 5.97
C ILE A 171 -13.15 5.87 6.27
N ALA A 172 -12.46 6.39 5.25
CA ALA A 172 -11.59 7.55 5.36
C ALA A 172 -12.34 8.88 5.60
N GLU A 173 -13.68 8.90 5.41
CA GLU A 173 -14.55 10.07 5.50
C GLU A 173 -14.14 11.19 4.52
N VAL A 174 -13.72 10.79 3.31
CA VAL A 174 -13.31 11.71 2.24
C VAL A 174 -14.18 11.54 1.00
N ASP A 175 -14.30 12.61 0.20
CA ASP A 175 -14.92 12.54 -1.11
C ASP A 175 -13.86 12.11 -2.14
N ALA A 176 -13.96 10.86 -2.60
CA ALA A 176 -13.01 10.30 -3.56
C ALA A 176 -12.90 11.10 -4.86
N ALA A 177 -13.97 11.78 -5.29
CA ALA A 177 -13.95 12.62 -6.49
C ALA A 177 -13.07 13.87 -6.34
N HIS A 178 -12.88 14.34 -5.12
CA HIS A 178 -12.07 15.51 -4.78
C HIS A 178 -10.73 15.13 -4.13
N PHE A 179 -10.52 13.87 -3.78
CA PHE A 179 -9.28 13.38 -3.19
C PHE A 179 -8.29 13.05 -4.32
N SER A 180 -7.30 13.94 -4.52
CA SER A 180 -6.21 13.68 -5.46
C SER A 180 -4.89 14.20 -4.89
N PRO A 181 -3.99 13.32 -4.48
CA PRO A 181 -2.68 13.72 -3.96
C PRO A 181 -1.82 14.44 -5.01
N LYS A 182 -2.09 14.25 -6.32
CA LYS A 182 -1.37 14.92 -7.42
C LYS A 182 -1.64 16.42 -7.54
N GLN A 183 -2.68 16.95 -6.91
CA GLN A 183 -3.04 18.38 -7.01
C GLN A 183 -2.35 19.26 -5.95
N GLY A 184 -1.58 18.67 -5.02
CA GLY A 184 -0.84 19.41 -3.99
C GLY A 184 -1.71 19.94 -2.84
N PRO A 185 -1.17 20.81 -1.95
CA PRO A 185 -1.81 21.20 -0.69
C PRO A 185 -3.16 21.90 -0.85
N ASP A 186 -3.43 22.54 -1.99
CA ASP A 186 -4.70 23.25 -2.23
C ASP A 186 -5.90 22.30 -2.44
N SER A 187 -5.67 21.05 -2.84
CA SER A 187 -6.73 20.05 -3.02
C SER A 187 -7.27 19.49 -1.71
N LEU A 188 -6.52 19.60 -0.62
CA LEU A 188 -6.94 19.18 0.74
C LEU A 188 -7.79 20.23 1.46
N SER A 189 -7.81 21.48 1.03
CA SER A 189 -8.69 22.50 1.61
C SER A 189 -10.17 22.09 1.51
N LEU A 190 -10.50 21.16 0.61
CA LEU A 190 -11.84 20.61 0.40
C LEU A 190 -12.20 19.47 1.38
N LEU A 191 -11.22 18.86 2.07
CA LEU A 191 -11.48 17.81 3.06
C LEU A 191 -12.13 18.35 4.36
N HIS A 192 -12.01 19.65 4.62
CA HIS A 192 -12.62 20.29 5.80
C HIS A 192 -14.08 20.72 5.61
N THR A 193 -14.67 20.57 4.42
CA THR A 193 -16.01 21.08 4.13
C THR A 193 -17.15 20.06 4.28
N SER A 194 -16.88 18.81 4.63
CA SER A 194 -17.95 17.82 4.87
C SER A 194 -18.75 18.07 6.16
N SER A 195 -18.36 19.07 6.98
CA SER A 195 -19.16 19.50 8.15
C SER A 195 -20.34 20.40 7.81
N SER A 196 -20.48 20.86 6.55
CA SER A 196 -21.46 21.86 6.14
C SER A 196 -22.70 21.31 5.41
N VAL A 197 -22.88 19.99 5.32
CA VAL A 197 -24.07 19.39 4.65
C VAL A 197 -25.25 19.21 5.63
N LYS A 198 -25.24 19.83 6.81
CA LYS A 198 -26.37 19.76 7.76
C LYS A 198 -27.29 20.98 7.78
N GLU A 199 -27.13 21.96 6.90
CA GLU A 199 -28.05 23.08 6.80
C GLU A 199 -28.56 23.29 5.38
N LEU A 200 -29.43 22.43 4.91
CA LEU A 200 -30.42 22.70 3.86
C LEU A 200 -31.56 21.70 4.03
N ARG A 201 -32.47 22.02 4.93
CA ARG A 201 -33.85 21.58 4.91
C ARG A 201 -34.77 22.80 4.88
#